data_150b650bcc9d3a855070dc8fc847051a
#
_entry.id   150b650bcc9d3a855070dc8fc847051a
#
_cell.length_a   1.000
_cell.length_b   1.000
_cell.length_c   1.000
_cell.angle_alpha   90.00
_cell.angle_beta   90.00
_cell.angle_gamma   90.00
#
_symmetry.space_group_name_H-M   'P 1'
#
loop_
_entity.id
_entity.type
_entity.pdbx_description
1 polymer ?
#
loop_
_entity_poly.entity_id
_entity_poly.type
_entity_poly.pdbx_seq_one_letter_code
_entity_poly.pdbx_strand_id
1 'polypeptide(L)'
;MTLPSYAMNQVSFPEMYERWLVGPLFRPWAEMALDELELSSGDRVLDIACGTGIVARVARERLGGAGFVVGIDVSADMLAVARAVELAIDWRQGNAGELPLRSGETFDVVVCQQGLQFFPDKPAAAAQMRRALTKGGRLAIATWRPDDEIPFFRELRRVAERHLGAIADQRYSFGEAAPLEALLRDAGFHEVRSRIVSRTIRFGEGVPFLHLNTMALVGMSSLAKELGDQERKRVVEAIVSESAPVLQPYTIGSGLAFELSTNLATAKG
;
A
#
# COMPACT_ATOMS: atom_id res chain seq x y z
N MET A 1 24.59 8.40 -9.20
CA MET A 1 24.74 9.54 -8.29
C MET A 1 24.16 9.08 -6.95
N THR A 2 25.00 8.67 -6.01
CA THR A 2 24.56 8.28 -4.65
C THR A 2 24.00 9.49 -3.95
N LEU A 3 22.74 9.46 -3.53
CA LEU A 3 22.20 10.49 -2.66
C LEU A 3 23.08 10.55 -1.40
N PRO A 4 23.52 11.71 -0.97
CA PRO A 4 24.29 11.83 0.26
C PRO A 4 23.44 11.30 1.42
N SER A 5 24.02 10.49 2.29
CA SER A 5 23.33 9.89 3.45
C SER A 5 22.61 10.92 4.34
N TYR A 6 23.07 12.18 4.33
CA TYR A 6 22.45 13.28 5.07
C TYR A 6 21.09 13.72 4.49
N ALA A 7 20.85 13.59 3.19
CA ALA A 7 19.59 14.00 2.57
C ALA A 7 18.41 13.10 3.00
N MET A 8 18.70 11.85 3.34
CA MET A 8 17.68 10.90 3.86
C MET A 8 17.37 11.10 5.36
N ASN A 9 18.21 11.82 6.08
CA ASN A 9 18.04 12.03 7.53
C ASN A 9 17.11 13.19 7.92
N GLN A 10 16.69 14.01 6.95
CA GLN A 10 15.82 15.18 7.18
C GLN A 10 14.43 15.02 6.58
N VAL A 11 14.19 13.93 5.85
CA VAL A 11 12.92 13.64 5.17
C VAL A 11 12.21 12.52 5.92
N SER A 12 10.95 12.69 6.23
CA SER A 12 10.14 11.68 6.91
C SER A 12 9.90 10.44 6.02
N PHE A 13 9.60 9.29 6.64
CA PHE A 13 9.25 8.08 5.88
C PHE A 13 8.08 8.31 4.90
N PRO A 14 6.96 8.98 5.25
CA PRO A 14 5.89 9.27 4.30
C PRO A 14 6.31 10.11 3.08
N GLU A 15 7.20 11.10 3.27
CA GLU A 15 7.72 11.90 2.16
C GLU A 15 8.62 11.10 1.23
N MET A 16 9.49 10.24 1.80
CA MET A 16 10.31 9.31 1.01
C MET A 16 9.44 8.28 0.27
N TYR A 17 8.42 7.75 0.94
CA TYR A 17 7.44 6.84 0.36
C TYR A 17 6.74 7.47 -0.84
N GLU A 18 6.22 8.70 -0.70
CA GLU A 18 5.59 9.43 -1.79
C GLU A 18 6.55 9.63 -2.96
N ARG A 19 7.75 10.11 -2.67
CA ARG A 19 8.73 10.48 -3.69
C ARG A 19 9.25 9.29 -4.49
N TRP A 20 9.52 8.16 -3.81
CA TRP A 20 10.28 7.06 -4.41
C TRP A 20 9.48 5.79 -4.68
N LEU A 21 8.39 5.53 -3.93
CA LEU A 21 7.61 4.32 -4.08
C LEU A 21 6.29 4.53 -4.81
N VAL A 22 5.62 5.65 -4.57
CA VAL A 22 4.25 5.84 -5.07
C VAL A 22 4.18 5.75 -6.59
N GLY A 23 5.02 6.49 -7.32
CA GLY A 23 5.02 6.45 -8.77
C GLY A 23 5.32 5.06 -9.34
N PRO A 24 6.51 4.49 -9.08
CA PRO A 24 6.91 3.23 -9.72
C PRO A 24 6.20 1.99 -9.15
N LEU A 25 5.88 1.97 -7.85
CA LEU A 25 5.35 0.77 -7.19
C LEU A 25 3.83 0.78 -7.06
N PHE A 26 3.21 1.88 -6.60
CA PHE A 26 1.80 1.87 -6.23
C PHE A 26 0.85 2.40 -7.30
N ARG A 27 1.25 3.39 -8.10
CA ARG A 27 0.41 3.97 -9.15
C ARG A 27 -0.06 2.95 -10.19
N PRO A 28 0.79 2.02 -10.70
CA PRO A 28 0.34 1.03 -11.69
C PRO A 28 -0.79 0.11 -11.17
N TRP A 29 -0.80 -0.17 -9.87
CA TRP A 29 -1.85 -0.97 -9.23
C TRP A 29 -3.11 -0.17 -8.98
N ALA A 30 -2.99 1.13 -8.64
CA ALA A 30 -4.12 2.03 -8.49
C ALA A 30 -4.87 2.20 -9.80
N GLU A 31 -4.15 2.43 -10.89
CA GLU A 31 -4.71 2.53 -12.23
C GLU A 31 -5.48 1.26 -12.61
N MET A 32 -4.89 0.09 -12.37
CA MET A 32 -5.52 -1.19 -12.67
C MET A 32 -6.75 -1.47 -11.81
N ALA A 33 -6.70 -1.19 -10.50
CA ALA A 33 -7.87 -1.37 -9.62
C ALA A 33 -9.05 -0.50 -10.07
N LEU A 34 -8.77 0.72 -10.50
CA LEU A 34 -9.79 1.65 -10.99
C LEU A 34 -10.27 1.32 -12.41
N ASP A 35 -9.44 0.66 -13.24
CA ASP A 35 -9.86 0.12 -14.54
C ASP A 35 -10.94 -0.95 -14.38
N GLU A 36 -10.78 -1.85 -13.40
CA GLU A 36 -11.78 -2.91 -13.11
C GLU A 36 -13.11 -2.35 -12.59
N LEU A 37 -13.09 -1.15 -12.05
CA LEU A 37 -14.29 -0.53 -11.46
C LEU A 37 -15.05 0.35 -12.44
N GLU A 38 -14.50 0.64 -13.60
CA GLU A 38 -15.15 1.42 -14.68
C GLU A 38 -15.81 2.70 -14.16
N LEU A 39 -14.99 3.64 -13.63
CA LEU A 39 -15.50 4.88 -13.03
C LEU A 39 -16.39 5.65 -13.98
N SER A 40 -17.54 6.07 -13.48
CA SER A 40 -18.49 6.95 -14.19
C SER A 40 -18.32 8.39 -13.73
N SER A 41 -18.56 9.34 -14.62
CA SER A 41 -18.57 10.76 -14.28
C SER A 41 -19.57 11.02 -13.15
N GLY A 42 -19.10 11.67 -12.08
CA GLY A 42 -19.92 11.95 -10.91
C GLY A 42 -19.88 10.89 -9.81
N ASP A 43 -19.20 9.74 -10.01
CA ASP A 43 -19.02 8.75 -8.96
C ASP A 43 -18.43 9.37 -7.68
N ARG A 44 -18.91 8.86 -6.55
CA ARG A 44 -18.36 9.12 -5.22
C ARG A 44 -17.40 7.99 -4.87
N VAL A 45 -16.12 8.31 -4.70
CA VAL A 45 -15.06 7.32 -4.49
C VAL A 45 -14.51 7.43 -3.07
N LEU A 46 -14.38 6.29 -2.39
CA LEU A 46 -13.76 6.17 -1.09
C LEU A 46 -12.49 5.31 -1.21
N ASP A 47 -11.35 5.89 -0.85
CA ASP A 47 -10.05 5.22 -0.77
C ASP A 47 -9.72 4.93 0.71
N ILE A 48 -9.72 3.65 1.11
CA ILE A 48 -9.49 3.21 2.49
C ILE A 48 -8.07 2.69 2.66
N ALA A 49 -7.38 3.13 3.71
CA ALA A 49 -5.95 3.01 3.90
C ALA A 49 -5.20 3.70 2.75
N CYS A 50 -5.59 4.93 2.48
CA CYS A 50 -5.15 5.67 1.31
C CYS A 50 -3.66 6.05 1.32
N GLY A 51 -2.97 5.96 2.46
CA GLY A 51 -1.59 6.38 2.60
C GLY A 51 -1.40 7.83 2.19
N THR A 52 -0.49 8.10 1.25
CA THR A 52 -0.27 9.43 0.65
C THR A 52 -1.25 9.73 -0.51
N GLY A 53 -2.25 8.85 -0.76
CA GLY A 53 -3.42 9.13 -1.57
C GLY A 53 -3.33 8.82 -3.06
N ILE A 54 -2.53 7.85 -3.48
CA ILE A 54 -2.36 7.60 -4.92
C ILE A 54 -3.64 7.11 -5.61
N VAL A 55 -4.43 6.22 -4.97
CA VAL A 55 -5.70 5.74 -5.54
C VAL A 55 -6.69 6.89 -5.64
N ALA A 56 -6.85 7.66 -4.57
CA ALA A 56 -7.73 8.83 -4.54
C ALA A 56 -7.37 9.87 -5.61
N ARG A 57 -6.07 10.12 -5.82
CA ARG A 57 -5.58 11.06 -6.86
C ARG A 57 -5.88 10.56 -8.26
N VAL A 58 -5.59 9.27 -8.55
CA VAL A 58 -5.92 8.66 -9.86
C VAL A 58 -7.42 8.65 -10.10
N ALA A 59 -8.23 8.35 -9.07
CA ALA A 59 -9.68 8.44 -9.18
C ALA A 59 -10.13 9.87 -9.54
N ARG A 60 -9.62 10.88 -8.85
CA ARG A 60 -9.91 12.29 -9.14
C ARG A 60 -9.49 12.71 -10.56
N GLU A 61 -8.29 12.29 -11.01
CA GLU A 61 -7.83 12.53 -12.39
C GLU A 61 -8.84 11.98 -13.40
N ARG A 62 -9.34 10.74 -13.21
CA ARG A 62 -10.31 10.08 -14.12
C ARG A 62 -11.68 10.70 -14.08
N LEU A 63 -12.13 11.17 -12.93
CA LEU A 63 -13.43 11.84 -12.78
C LEU A 63 -13.46 13.25 -13.38
N GLY A 64 -12.30 13.81 -13.77
CA GLY A 64 -12.22 15.12 -14.39
C GLY A 64 -12.78 16.25 -13.53
N GLY A 65 -12.84 16.07 -12.20
CA GLY A 65 -13.39 17.04 -11.25
C GLY A 65 -14.91 16.98 -11.06
N ALA A 66 -15.62 16.10 -11.76
CA ALA A 66 -17.08 15.98 -11.66
C ALA A 66 -17.56 15.10 -10.48
N GLY A 67 -16.69 14.28 -9.93
CA GLY A 67 -16.98 13.38 -8.81
C GLY A 67 -16.50 13.91 -7.46
N PHE A 68 -16.73 13.10 -6.42
CA PHE A 68 -16.30 13.38 -5.06
C PHE A 68 -15.39 12.25 -4.55
N VAL A 69 -14.23 12.61 -4.01
CA VAL A 69 -13.24 11.63 -3.54
C VAL A 69 -12.91 11.88 -2.08
N VAL A 70 -12.96 10.82 -1.29
CA VAL A 70 -12.54 10.79 0.13
C VAL A 70 -11.40 9.80 0.28
N GLY A 71 -10.33 10.20 0.97
CA GLY A 71 -9.26 9.32 1.40
C GLY A 71 -9.24 9.19 2.91
N ILE A 72 -9.20 7.95 3.41
CA ILE A 72 -9.15 7.64 4.85
C ILE A 72 -7.90 6.85 5.15
N ASP A 73 -7.12 7.30 6.13
CA ASP A 73 -5.98 6.56 6.67
C ASP A 73 -5.87 6.75 8.19
N VAL A 74 -5.30 5.78 8.87
CA VAL A 74 -5.05 5.87 10.32
C VAL A 74 -3.85 6.75 10.64
N SER A 75 -2.90 6.87 9.71
CA SER A 75 -1.65 7.62 9.88
C SER A 75 -1.83 9.11 9.57
N ALA A 76 -1.72 9.94 10.60
CA ALA A 76 -1.73 11.39 10.44
C ALA A 76 -0.58 11.90 9.55
N ASP A 77 0.59 11.24 9.63
CA ASP A 77 1.78 11.64 8.87
C ASP A 77 1.63 11.34 7.38
N MET A 78 1.03 10.19 7.02
CA MET A 78 0.68 9.88 5.62
C MET A 78 -0.31 10.91 5.07
N LEU A 79 -1.34 11.24 5.85
CA LEU A 79 -2.35 12.22 5.47
C LEU A 79 -1.79 13.65 5.39
N ALA A 80 -0.76 13.99 6.14
CA ALA A 80 -0.08 15.28 6.01
C ALA A 80 0.55 15.41 4.62
N VAL A 81 1.22 14.36 4.13
CA VAL A 81 1.77 14.32 2.78
C VAL A 81 0.65 14.31 1.72
N ALA A 82 -0.41 13.52 1.92
CA ALA A 82 -1.55 13.48 1.01
C ALA A 82 -2.17 14.88 0.81
N ARG A 83 -2.37 15.64 1.89
CA ARG A 83 -2.86 17.02 1.85
C ARG A 83 -1.88 17.97 1.15
N ALA A 84 -0.58 17.78 1.33
CA ALA A 84 0.42 18.61 0.67
C ALA A 84 0.48 18.38 -0.85
N VAL A 85 0.20 17.15 -1.29
CA VAL A 85 0.23 16.77 -2.71
C VAL A 85 -1.07 17.11 -3.43
N GLU A 86 -2.23 16.95 -2.78
CA GLU A 86 -3.54 17.21 -3.40
C GLU A 86 -4.52 17.79 -2.37
N LEU A 87 -4.84 19.06 -2.53
CA LEU A 87 -5.71 19.82 -1.61
C LEU A 87 -7.21 19.60 -1.84
N ALA A 88 -7.60 19.14 -3.01
CA ALA A 88 -9.00 19.10 -3.43
C ALA A 88 -9.69 17.75 -3.10
N ILE A 89 -9.01 16.86 -2.36
CA ILE A 89 -9.57 15.60 -1.85
C ILE A 89 -9.89 15.75 -0.36
N ASP A 90 -11.00 15.19 0.09
CA ASP A 90 -11.39 15.16 1.49
C ASP A 90 -10.60 14.07 2.23
N TRP A 91 -9.55 14.48 2.92
CA TRP A 91 -8.66 13.58 3.67
C TRP A 91 -9.07 13.48 5.13
N ARG A 92 -9.40 12.28 5.58
CA ARG A 92 -9.88 12.02 6.94
C ARG A 92 -9.00 11.02 7.66
N GLN A 93 -8.67 11.32 8.92
CA GLN A 93 -8.01 10.34 9.78
C GLN A 93 -9.06 9.42 10.38
N GLY A 94 -8.83 8.08 10.29
CA GLY A 94 -9.75 7.11 10.86
C GLY A 94 -9.30 5.67 10.69
N ASN A 95 -9.97 4.79 11.43
CA ASN A 95 -9.75 3.35 11.41
C ASN A 95 -10.71 2.70 10.40
N ALA A 96 -10.22 1.73 9.62
CA ALA A 96 -11.02 0.99 8.65
C ALA A 96 -12.14 0.15 9.32
N GLY A 97 -11.95 -0.28 10.58
CA GLY A 97 -12.98 -0.98 11.36
C GLY A 97 -14.10 -0.07 11.89
N GLU A 98 -13.88 1.26 11.85
CA GLU A 98 -14.85 2.27 12.26
C GLU A 98 -14.63 3.53 11.41
N LEU A 99 -15.17 3.53 10.19
CA LEU A 99 -14.94 4.60 9.23
C LEU A 99 -15.57 5.93 9.70
N PRO A 100 -14.83 7.06 9.63
CA PRO A 100 -15.32 8.38 10.04
C PRO A 100 -16.24 8.98 8.96
N LEU A 101 -17.31 8.27 8.61
CA LEU A 101 -18.30 8.71 7.65
C LEU A 101 -19.38 9.55 8.30
N ARG A 102 -19.89 10.53 7.59
CA ARG A 102 -21.05 11.31 8.02
C ARG A 102 -22.32 10.46 8.01
N SER A 103 -23.32 10.85 8.75
CA SER A 103 -24.60 10.13 8.77
C SER A 103 -25.20 10.05 7.36
N GLY A 104 -25.48 8.83 6.87
CA GLY A 104 -26.01 8.58 5.54
C GLY A 104 -25.02 8.76 4.38
N GLU A 105 -23.74 9.00 4.66
CA GLU A 105 -22.74 9.14 3.63
C GLU A 105 -22.43 7.79 3.00
N THR A 106 -22.56 7.70 1.66
CA THR A 106 -22.32 6.50 0.89
C THR A 106 -21.54 6.84 -0.38
N PHE A 107 -20.94 5.81 -1.00
CA PHE A 107 -20.05 5.90 -2.15
C PHE A 107 -20.44 4.90 -3.23
N ASP A 108 -20.22 5.26 -4.47
CA ASP A 108 -20.48 4.38 -5.63
C ASP A 108 -19.32 3.41 -5.83
N VAL A 109 -18.13 3.81 -5.36
CA VAL A 109 -16.89 3.05 -5.47
C VAL A 109 -16.13 3.10 -4.15
N VAL A 110 -15.70 1.93 -3.67
CA VAL A 110 -14.78 1.79 -2.54
C VAL A 110 -13.53 1.03 -3.00
N VAL A 111 -12.36 1.55 -2.65
CA VAL A 111 -11.08 0.91 -2.94
C VAL A 111 -10.26 0.76 -1.68
N CYS A 112 -9.57 -0.39 -1.54
CA CYS A 112 -8.55 -0.59 -0.52
C CYS A 112 -7.34 -1.26 -1.17
N GLN A 113 -6.31 -0.47 -1.49
CA GLN A 113 -5.11 -0.96 -2.13
C GLN A 113 -3.99 -1.18 -1.12
N GLN A 114 -3.54 -2.43 -0.96
CA GLN A 114 -2.40 -2.82 -0.12
C GLN A 114 -2.54 -2.37 1.35
N GLY A 115 -3.78 -2.25 1.85
CA GLY A 115 -4.10 -1.83 3.21
C GLY A 115 -4.68 -2.96 4.08
N LEU A 116 -5.53 -3.81 3.50
CA LEU A 116 -6.30 -4.82 4.22
C LEU A 116 -5.43 -5.76 5.08
N GLN A 117 -4.24 -6.14 4.61
CA GLN A 117 -3.33 -7.01 5.34
C GLN A 117 -2.91 -6.47 6.72
N PHE A 118 -2.91 -5.15 6.88
CA PHE A 118 -2.54 -4.47 8.13
C PHE A 118 -3.69 -4.29 9.12
N PHE A 119 -4.94 -4.54 8.70
CA PHE A 119 -6.08 -4.31 9.59
C PHE A 119 -6.13 -5.36 10.70
N PRO A 120 -6.24 -4.94 11.97
CA PRO A 120 -6.33 -5.88 13.09
C PRO A 120 -7.64 -6.68 13.06
N ASP A 121 -8.75 -6.04 12.66
CA ASP A 121 -10.07 -6.65 12.49
C ASP A 121 -10.53 -6.50 11.03
N LYS A 122 -10.20 -7.50 10.22
CA LYS A 122 -10.55 -7.52 8.79
C LYS A 122 -12.06 -7.70 8.56
N PRO A 123 -12.78 -8.55 9.35
CA PRO A 123 -14.24 -8.63 9.28
C PRO A 123 -14.95 -7.29 9.55
N ALA A 124 -14.56 -6.57 10.60
CA ALA A 124 -15.12 -5.25 10.88
C ALA A 124 -14.87 -4.27 9.73
N ALA A 125 -13.63 -4.25 9.19
CA ALA A 125 -13.30 -3.39 8.05
C ALA A 125 -14.11 -3.74 6.79
N ALA A 126 -14.28 -5.04 6.47
CA ALA A 126 -15.10 -5.47 5.34
C ALA A 126 -16.58 -5.07 5.51
N ALA A 127 -17.13 -5.20 6.73
CA ALA A 127 -18.47 -4.75 7.04
C ALA A 127 -18.64 -3.23 6.90
N GLN A 128 -17.62 -2.44 7.30
CA GLN A 128 -17.62 -0.99 7.10
C GLN A 128 -17.55 -0.62 5.60
N MET A 129 -16.72 -1.30 4.81
CA MET A 129 -16.66 -1.12 3.37
C MET A 129 -18.02 -1.41 2.72
N ARG A 130 -18.68 -2.51 3.14
CA ARG A 130 -20.01 -2.87 2.65
C ARG A 130 -21.06 -1.80 3.00
N ARG A 131 -21.03 -1.30 4.22
CA ARG A 131 -21.93 -0.23 4.67
C ARG A 131 -21.70 1.09 3.96
N ALA A 132 -20.46 1.38 3.58
CA ALA A 132 -20.09 2.60 2.89
C ALA A 132 -20.58 2.64 1.43
N LEU A 133 -20.88 1.49 0.82
CA LEU A 133 -21.33 1.42 -0.57
C LEU A 133 -22.82 1.73 -0.71
N THR A 134 -23.15 2.44 -1.79
CA THR A 134 -24.51 2.54 -2.32
C THR A 134 -24.99 1.14 -2.76
N LYS A 135 -26.30 0.98 -2.95
CA LYS A 135 -26.85 -0.23 -3.56
C LYS A 135 -26.31 -0.39 -5.00
N GLY A 136 -25.65 -1.50 -5.26
CA GLY A 136 -24.99 -1.77 -6.54
C GLY A 136 -23.65 -1.05 -6.73
N GLY A 137 -23.15 -0.42 -5.66
CA GLY A 137 -21.80 0.14 -5.65
C GLY A 137 -20.72 -0.93 -5.80
N ARG A 138 -19.53 -0.53 -6.19
CA ARG A 138 -18.42 -1.41 -6.61
C ARG A 138 -17.25 -1.32 -5.64
N LEU A 139 -16.65 -2.47 -5.33
CA LEU A 139 -15.46 -2.58 -4.48
C LEU A 139 -14.30 -3.14 -5.28
N ALA A 140 -13.10 -2.61 -5.05
CA ALA A 140 -11.84 -3.28 -5.37
C ALA A 140 -10.92 -3.34 -4.16
N ILE A 141 -10.35 -4.51 -3.91
CA ILE A 141 -9.30 -4.71 -2.91
C ILE A 141 -8.08 -5.34 -3.58
N ALA A 142 -6.91 -4.76 -3.33
CA ALA A 142 -5.65 -5.34 -3.73
C ALA A 142 -4.84 -5.74 -2.50
N THR A 143 -4.26 -6.96 -2.49
CA THR A 143 -3.33 -7.45 -1.47
C THR A 143 -2.14 -8.11 -2.14
N TRP A 144 -0.92 -7.92 -1.59
CA TRP A 144 0.25 -8.61 -2.12
C TRP A 144 0.08 -10.12 -2.02
N ARG A 145 0.63 -10.85 -3.01
CA ARG A 145 0.79 -12.31 -2.91
C ARG A 145 1.76 -12.65 -1.78
N PRO A 146 1.74 -13.90 -1.27
CA PRO A 146 2.71 -14.36 -0.27
C PRO A 146 4.17 -14.11 -0.72
N ASP A 147 5.08 -13.82 0.20
CA ASP A 147 6.46 -13.46 -0.12
C ASP A 147 7.32 -14.66 -0.60
N ASP A 148 6.87 -15.88 -0.37
CA ASP A 148 7.49 -17.08 -0.94
C ASP A 148 7.32 -17.17 -2.47
N GLU A 149 6.31 -16.51 -3.02
CA GLU A 149 6.12 -16.32 -4.45
C GLU A 149 6.95 -15.15 -5.02
N ILE A 150 7.60 -14.35 -4.16
CA ILE A 150 8.36 -13.15 -4.55
C ILE A 150 9.82 -13.29 -4.05
N PRO A 151 10.67 -14.06 -4.75
CA PRO A 151 12.04 -14.36 -4.31
C PRO A 151 12.85 -13.12 -3.91
N PHE A 152 12.68 -12.02 -4.63
CA PHE A 152 13.36 -10.75 -4.38
C PHE A 152 13.12 -10.24 -2.95
N PHE A 153 11.86 -10.10 -2.53
CA PHE A 153 11.54 -9.60 -1.19
C PHE A 153 11.88 -10.60 -0.09
N ARG A 154 11.72 -11.89 -0.36
CA ARG A 154 12.12 -12.95 0.57
C ARG A 154 13.62 -12.89 0.90
N GLU A 155 14.47 -12.71 -0.13
CA GLU A 155 15.91 -12.63 0.11
C GLU A 155 16.30 -11.33 0.85
N LEU A 156 15.66 -10.18 0.54
CA LEU A 156 15.87 -8.95 1.29
C LEU A 156 15.46 -9.11 2.77
N ARG A 157 14.34 -9.77 3.04
CA ARG A 157 13.91 -10.06 4.41
C ARG A 157 14.92 -10.97 5.13
N ARG A 158 15.43 -12.02 4.48
CA ARG A 158 16.47 -12.90 5.06
C ARG A 158 17.75 -12.13 5.45
N VAL A 159 18.16 -11.15 4.66
CA VAL A 159 19.28 -10.27 5.05
C VAL A 159 18.93 -9.50 6.32
N ALA A 160 17.75 -8.88 6.37
CA ALA A 160 17.32 -8.11 7.53
C ALA A 160 17.19 -8.99 8.80
N GLU A 161 16.70 -10.20 8.67
CA GLU A 161 16.53 -11.16 9.77
C GLU A 161 17.86 -11.58 10.43
N ARG A 162 18.99 -11.47 9.74
CA ARG A 162 20.31 -11.69 10.36
C ARG A 162 20.67 -10.66 11.42
N HIS A 163 20.13 -9.45 11.27
CA HIS A 163 20.36 -8.32 12.18
C HIS A 163 19.25 -8.15 13.23
N LEU A 164 18.04 -8.53 12.87
CA LEU A 164 16.81 -8.17 13.58
C LEU A 164 16.05 -9.37 14.15
N GLY A 165 16.59 -10.60 13.99
CA GLY A 165 15.83 -11.81 14.28
C GLY A 165 14.63 -11.99 13.34
N ALA A 166 13.74 -12.91 13.66
CA ALA A 166 12.57 -13.20 12.83
C ALA A 166 11.66 -11.97 12.69
N ILE A 167 11.27 -11.65 11.47
CA ILE A 167 10.41 -10.52 11.14
C ILE A 167 9.07 -11.06 10.62
N ALA A 168 7.98 -10.77 11.35
CA ALA A 168 6.63 -11.00 10.86
C ALA A 168 6.26 -9.91 9.86
N ASP A 169 6.58 -10.13 8.60
CA ASP A 169 6.31 -9.17 7.54
C ASP A 169 4.81 -9.12 7.23
N GLN A 170 4.12 -8.19 7.86
CA GLN A 170 2.67 -8.02 7.72
C GLN A 170 2.23 -7.66 6.30
N ARG A 171 3.12 -7.14 5.45
CA ARG A 171 2.79 -6.79 4.06
C ARG A 171 2.22 -7.98 3.28
N TYR A 172 2.64 -9.20 3.62
CA TYR A 172 2.27 -10.44 2.95
C TYR A 172 1.35 -11.35 3.78
N SER A 173 0.90 -10.89 4.95
CA SER A 173 0.13 -11.70 5.90
C SER A 173 -1.27 -12.10 5.42
N PHE A 174 -1.79 -11.50 4.35
CA PHE A 174 -3.11 -11.78 3.79
C PHE A 174 -3.02 -11.94 2.25
N GLY A 175 -2.09 -12.78 1.80
CA GLY A 175 -1.71 -12.94 0.40
C GLY A 175 -2.49 -14.00 -0.37
N GLU A 176 -3.35 -14.79 0.27
CA GLU A 176 -4.15 -15.82 -0.39
C GLU A 176 -5.50 -15.29 -0.88
N ALA A 177 -5.91 -15.70 -2.10
CA ALA A 177 -7.14 -15.24 -2.71
C ALA A 177 -8.39 -15.79 -2.01
N ALA A 178 -8.39 -17.07 -1.61
CA ALA A 178 -9.55 -17.72 -1.03
C ALA A 178 -10.02 -17.11 0.30
N PRO A 179 -9.14 -16.81 1.28
CA PRO A 179 -9.51 -16.04 2.47
C PRO A 179 -10.05 -14.65 2.16
N LEU A 180 -9.52 -13.95 1.16
CA LEU A 180 -10.00 -12.64 0.73
C LEU A 180 -11.42 -12.71 0.18
N GLU A 181 -11.70 -13.69 -0.69
CA GLU A 181 -13.04 -13.90 -1.23
C GLU A 181 -14.05 -14.31 -0.15
N ALA A 182 -13.65 -15.20 0.78
CA ALA A 182 -14.49 -15.61 1.90
C ALA A 182 -14.85 -14.41 2.78
N LEU A 183 -13.85 -13.58 3.16
CA LEU A 183 -14.06 -12.36 3.93
C LEU A 183 -15.11 -11.43 3.30
N LEU A 184 -15.04 -11.25 1.98
CA LEU A 184 -15.99 -10.38 1.27
C LEU A 184 -17.40 -10.98 1.21
N ARG A 185 -17.53 -12.30 0.96
CA ARG A 185 -18.83 -12.98 0.97
C ARG A 185 -19.49 -12.94 2.35
N ASP A 186 -18.70 -13.17 3.41
CA ASP A 186 -19.16 -13.14 4.80
C ASP A 186 -19.62 -11.72 5.22
N ALA A 187 -19.02 -10.68 4.66
CA ALA A 187 -19.44 -9.28 4.84
C ALA A 187 -20.68 -8.88 4.02
N GLY A 188 -21.26 -9.80 3.23
CA GLY A 188 -22.48 -9.58 2.45
C GLY A 188 -22.25 -8.95 1.07
N PHE A 189 -21.03 -9.00 0.54
CA PHE A 189 -20.77 -8.65 -0.84
C PHE A 189 -21.21 -9.76 -1.78
N HIS A 190 -21.63 -9.40 -2.98
CA HIS A 190 -21.98 -10.33 -4.04
C HIS A 190 -21.12 -10.12 -5.29
N GLU A 191 -21.23 -11.02 -6.28
CA GLU A 191 -20.38 -11.03 -7.47
C GLU A 191 -18.87 -10.95 -7.14
N VAL A 192 -18.47 -11.56 -6.01
CA VAL A 192 -17.07 -11.57 -5.57
C VAL A 192 -16.22 -12.38 -6.53
N ARG A 193 -15.23 -11.73 -7.11
CA ARG A 193 -14.24 -12.33 -8.03
C ARG A 193 -12.85 -11.88 -7.61
N SER A 194 -11.89 -12.76 -7.72
CA SER A 194 -10.49 -12.41 -7.56
C SER A 194 -9.65 -12.96 -8.69
N ARG A 195 -8.56 -12.27 -8.99
CA ARG A 195 -7.54 -12.73 -9.94
C ARG A 195 -6.15 -12.33 -9.47
N ILE A 196 -5.17 -13.12 -9.80
CA ILE A 196 -3.77 -12.78 -9.60
C ILE A 196 -3.33 -11.93 -10.80
N VAL A 197 -2.68 -10.82 -10.51
CA VAL A 197 -2.09 -9.95 -11.52
C VAL A 197 -0.62 -9.75 -11.22
N SER A 198 0.21 -9.96 -12.22
CA SER A 198 1.66 -9.76 -12.13
C SER A 198 2.08 -8.58 -13.00
N ARG A 199 3.04 -7.81 -12.52
CA ARG A 199 3.66 -6.70 -13.26
C ARG A 199 5.15 -6.64 -12.99
N THR A 200 5.91 -6.29 -14.00
CA THR A 200 7.30 -5.89 -13.81
C THR A 200 7.35 -4.48 -13.28
N ILE A 201 7.76 -4.34 -12.04
CA ILE A 201 7.99 -3.06 -11.38
C ILE A 201 9.39 -2.57 -11.73
N ARG A 202 9.52 -1.28 -12.04
CA ARG A 202 10.78 -0.65 -12.45
C ARG A 202 11.05 0.58 -11.62
N PHE A 203 12.24 0.63 -11.04
CA PHE A 203 12.77 1.82 -10.37
C PHE A 203 13.92 2.38 -11.17
N GLY A 204 13.96 3.69 -11.39
CA GLY A 204 15.07 4.36 -12.05
C GLY A 204 16.36 4.34 -11.23
N GLU A 205 16.21 4.33 -9.90
CA GLU A 205 17.31 4.22 -8.94
C GLU A 205 16.98 3.17 -7.88
N GLY A 206 17.86 2.17 -7.71
CA GLY A 206 17.63 1.05 -6.79
C GLY A 206 17.91 1.37 -5.31
N VAL A 207 18.82 2.28 -5.03
CA VAL A 207 19.26 2.59 -3.66
C VAL A 207 18.15 3.17 -2.78
N PRO A 208 17.32 4.14 -3.22
CA PRO A 208 16.21 4.64 -2.42
C PRO A 208 15.18 3.57 -2.09
N PHE A 209 14.86 2.69 -3.05
CA PHE A 209 13.96 1.55 -2.83
C PHE A 209 14.48 0.65 -1.70
N LEU A 210 15.77 0.29 -1.74
CA LEU A 210 16.37 -0.60 -0.76
C LEU A 210 16.31 -0.01 0.65
N HIS A 211 16.62 1.29 0.80
CA HIS A 211 16.51 1.97 2.08
C HIS A 211 15.08 1.95 2.63
N LEU A 212 14.09 2.28 1.80
CA LEU A 212 12.68 2.29 2.20
C LEU A 212 12.17 0.89 2.56
N ASN A 213 12.55 -0.13 1.79
CA ASN A 213 12.22 -1.51 2.11
C ASN A 213 12.84 -1.93 3.46
N THR A 214 14.11 -1.57 3.69
CA THR A 214 14.81 -1.86 4.95
C THR A 214 14.15 -1.13 6.13
N MET A 215 13.81 0.15 5.98
CA MET A 215 13.11 0.90 7.02
C MET A 215 11.74 0.29 7.36
N ALA A 216 11.01 -0.20 6.37
CA ALA A 216 9.75 -0.91 6.60
C ALA A 216 9.97 -2.21 7.41
N LEU A 217 10.99 -3.01 7.08
CA LEU A 217 11.33 -4.22 7.82
C LEU A 217 11.77 -3.91 9.27
N VAL A 218 12.60 -2.89 9.45
CA VAL A 218 13.01 -2.40 10.79
C VAL A 218 11.80 -1.96 11.61
N GLY A 219 10.85 -1.24 11.01
CA GLY A 219 9.61 -0.81 11.66
C GLY A 219 8.70 -1.98 12.12
N MET A 220 8.79 -3.13 11.47
CA MET A 220 8.04 -4.35 11.82
C MET A 220 8.78 -5.25 12.81
N SER A 221 10.07 -5.04 13.06
CA SER A 221 10.85 -5.84 13.99
C SER A 221 10.57 -5.47 15.44
N SER A 222 10.31 -6.46 16.28
CA SER A 222 10.20 -6.27 17.74
C SER A 222 11.53 -5.84 18.36
N LEU A 223 12.64 -6.43 17.91
CA LEU A 223 13.98 -6.10 18.38
C LEU A 223 14.34 -4.64 18.07
N ALA A 224 14.01 -4.17 16.86
CA ALA A 224 14.32 -2.79 16.48
C ALA A 224 13.55 -1.72 17.27
N LYS A 225 12.42 -2.08 17.92
CA LYS A 225 11.68 -1.17 18.81
C LYS A 225 12.46 -0.85 20.10
N GLU A 226 13.35 -1.73 20.51
CA GLU A 226 14.20 -1.57 21.70
C GLU A 226 15.48 -0.79 21.41
N LEU A 227 15.83 -0.59 20.12
CA LEU A 227 17.04 0.12 19.71
C LEU A 227 16.84 1.64 19.77
N GLY A 228 17.89 2.36 20.20
CA GLY A 228 17.96 3.81 20.07
C GLY A 228 18.12 4.26 18.61
N ASP A 229 17.82 5.53 18.32
CA ASP A 229 17.81 6.05 16.95
C ASP A 229 19.13 5.87 16.20
N GLN A 230 20.27 6.11 16.87
CA GLN A 230 21.59 5.91 16.25
C GLN A 230 21.89 4.44 15.92
N GLU A 231 21.49 3.54 16.80
CA GLU A 231 21.71 2.10 16.61
C GLU A 231 20.79 1.58 15.49
N ARG A 232 19.52 1.99 15.50
CA ARG A 232 18.57 1.69 14.42
C ARG A 232 19.10 2.14 13.06
N LYS A 233 19.70 3.34 12.99
CA LYS A 233 20.33 3.84 11.77
C LYS A 233 21.49 2.95 11.31
N ARG A 234 22.38 2.55 12.22
CA ARG A 234 23.49 1.64 11.89
C ARG A 234 22.99 0.31 11.35
N VAL A 235 21.94 -0.24 11.95
CA VAL A 235 21.32 -1.49 11.50
C VAL A 235 20.74 -1.33 10.08
N VAL A 236 20.04 -0.22 9.78
CA VAL A 236 19.56 0.07 8.42
C VAL A 236 20.73 0.11 7.43
N GLU A 237 21.80 0.83 7.74
CA GLU A 237 22.96 0.97 6.86
C GLU A 237 23.66 -0.40 6.63
N ALA A 238 23.77 -1.23 7.66
CA ALA A 238 24.34 -2.58 7.55
C ALA A 238 23.48 -3.48 6.63
N ILE A 239 22.16 -3.52 6.85
CA ILE A 239 21.24 -4.31 6.05
C ILE A 239 21.27 -3.85 4.57
N VAL A 240 21.27 -2.54 4.33
CA VAL A 240 21.35 -1.98 2.98
C VAL A 240 22.64 -2.41 2.30
N SER A 241 23.79 -2.30 2.98
CA SER A 241 25.08 -2.73 2.44
C SER A 241 25.11 -4.23 2.10
N GLU A 242 24.62 -5.06 3.02
CA GLU A 242 24.61 -6.53 2.84
C GLU A 242 23.57 -7.01 1.83
N SER A 243 22.58 -6.19 1.50
CA SER A 243 21.56 -6.50 0.50
C SER A 243 22.02 -6.23 -0.94
N ALA A 244 23.14 -5.58 -1.17
CA ALA A 244 23.64 -5.26 -2.52
C ALA A 244 23.77 -6.50 -3.42
N PRO A 245 24.29 -7.67 -2.98
CA PRO A 245 24.32 -8.87 -3.80
C PRO A 245 22.94 -9.40 -4.19
N VAL A 246 21.93 -9.21 -3.35
CA VAL A 246 20.54 -9.62 -3.63
C VAL A 246 19.95 -8.79 -4.77
N LEU A 247 20.36 -7.54 -4.91
CA LEU A 247 19.88 -6.65 -5.97
C LEU A 247 20.48 -6.99 -7.33
N GLN A 248 21.67 -7.58 -7.37
CA GLN A 248 22.44 -7.76 -8.60
C GLN A 248 21.64 -8.42 -9.75
N PRO A 249 20.89 -9.52 -9.54
CA PRO A 249 20.10 -10.16 -10.59
C PRO A 249 18.96 -9.29 -11.13
N TYR A 250 18.55 -8.27 -10.37
CA TYR A 250 17.42 -7.40 -10.68
C TYR A 250 17.85 -6.01 -11.15
N THR A 251 19.16 -5.76 -11.23
CA THR A 251 19.71 -4.45 -11.60
C THR A 251 19.71 -4.26 -13.12
N ILE A 252 19.17 -3.13 -13.57
CA ILE A 252 19.18 -2.70 -14.97
C ILE A 252 19.71 -1.27 -15.02
N GLY A 253 20.97 -1.10 -15.46
CA GLY A 253 21.66 0.19 -15.37
C GLY A 253 21.85 0.64 -13.92
N SER A 254 21.32 1.81 -13.55
CA SER A 254 21.27 2.31 -12.16
C SER A 254 19.98 1.91 -11.43
N GLY A 255 19.03 1.30 -12.13
CA GLY A 255 17.69 0.98 -11.64
C GLY A 255 17.52 -0.47 -11.25
N LEU A 256 16.31 -0.80 -10.86
CA LEU A 256 15.85 -2.16 -10.55
C LEU A 256 14.64 -2.53 -11.38
N ALA A 257 14.54 -3.82 -11.77
CA ALA A 257 13.32 -4.38 -12.32
C ALA A 257 13.07 -5.77 -11.72
N PHE A 258 11.87 -6.00 -11.21
CA PHE A 258 11.45 -7.28 -10.67
C PHE A 258 9.96 -7.50 -10.86
N GLU A 259 9.55 -8.77 -10.90
CA GLU A 259 8.14 -9.12 -10.95
C GLU A 259 7.51 -9.01 -9.57
N LEU A 260 6.29 -8.48 -9.52
CA LEU A 260 5.48 -8.40 -8.32
C LEU A 260 4.05 -8.76 -8.66
N SER A 261 3.43 -9.54 -7.79
CA SER A 261 2.07 -10.04 -7.98
C SER A 261 1.15 -9.58 -6.85
N THR A 262 -0.10 -9.34 -7.20
CA THR A 262 -1.17 -8.98 -6.26
C THR A 262 -2.41 -9.80 -6.53
N ASN A 263 -3.19 -10.10 -5.49
CA ASN A 263 -4.58 -10.46 -5.65
C ASN A 263 -5.37 -9.17 -5.88
N LEU A 264 -6.14 -9.12 -6.93
CA LEU A 264 -7.12 -8.07 -7.16
C LEU A 264 -8.51 -8.70 -7.05
N ALA A 265 -9.22 -8.37 -5.99
CA ALA A 265 -10.60 -8.79 -5.78
C ALA A 265 -11.54 -7.64 -6.11
N THR A 266 -12.64 -7.94 -6.82
CA THR A 266 -13.75 -7.04 -7.07
C THR A 266 -15.04 -7.64 -6.55
N ALA A 267 -15.98 -6.78 -6.14
CA ALA A 267 -17.28 -7.19 -5.63
C ALA A 267 -18.31 -6.07 -5.80
N LYS A 268 -19.60 -6.42 -5.63
CA LYS A 268 -20.70 -5.45 -5.56
C LYS A 268 -21.31 -5.38 -4.18
N GLY A 269 -21.78 -4.17 -3.82
CA GLY A 269 -22.44 -3.89 -2.56
C GLY A 269 -23.96 -4.13 -2.55
#